data_0ab8712240fb70f90af02e08c6bc6564
#
_entry.id   0ab8712240fb70f90af02e08c6bc6564
#
_cell.length_a   1.000
_cell.length_b   1.000
_cell.length_c   1.000
_cell.angle_alpha   90.00
_cell.angle_beta   90.00
_cell.angle_gamma   90.00
#
_symmetry.space_group_name_H-M   'P 1'
#
loop_
_entity.id
_entity.type
_entity.pdbx_description
1 polymer ?
#
loop_
_entity_poly.entity_id
_entity_poly.type
_entity_poly.pdbx_seq_one_letter_code
_entity_poly.pdbx_strand_id
1 'polypeptide(L)'
;MQGDWGREAFAKVFRVFLDPAAYPIVFHCIAGQDRTGAVAFILGALLGVEEEQLWLDWEVTAFHNRDAAFNHGRLFDKLVRGVDRWPGDTLHERVEAYVLDLGFTPEDIAKLRDILLEPAPSPTQKQP
;
A
#
# COMPACT_ATOMS: atom_id res chain seq x y z
N MET A 1 -7.31 9.56 -10.07
CA MET A 1 -6.58 9.79 -8.81
C MET A 1 -5.31 10.62 -9.00
N GLN A 2 -5.21 11.34 -10.09
CA GLN A 2 -3.96 12.00 -10.50
C GLN A 2 -4.03 13.55 -10.42
N GLY A 3 -5.03 14.07 -9.73
CA GLY A 3 -5.03 15.49 -9.40
C GLY A 3 -4.18 15.74 -8.14
N ASP A 4 -3.65 16.93 -8.01
CA ASP A 4 -2.84 17.36 -6.86
C ASP A 4 -3.51 17.06 -5.52
N TRP A 5 -4.84 17.15 -5.48
CA TRP A 5 -5.63 16.85 -4.29
C TRP A 5 -5.53 15.37 -3.85
N GLY A 6 -5.56 14.42 -4.79
CA GLY A 6 -5.41 12.99 -4.48
C GLY A 6 -4.03 12.66 -3.92
N ARG A 7 -2.99 13.25 -4.48
CA ARG A 7 -1.61 13.09 -4.02
C ARG A 7 -1.44 13.63 -2.59
N GLU A 8 -1.96 14.82 -2.33
CA GLU A 8 -1.91 15.43 -1.00
C GLU A 8 -2.67 14.59 0.05
N ALA A 9 -3.83 14.04 -0.31
CA ALA A 9 -4.61 13.18 0.57
C ALA A 9 -3.85 11.90 0.92
N PHE A 10 -3.23 11.24 -0.07
CA PHE A 10 -2.38 10.06 0.18
C PHE A 10 -1.16 10.40 1.07
N ALA A 11 -0.50 11.51 0.80
CA ALA A 11 0.63 11.94 1.64
C ALA A 11 0.20 12.13 3.10
N LYS A 12 -0.95 12.74 3.37
CA LYS A 12 -1.49 12.89 4.72
C LYS A 12 -1.74 11.55 5.41
N VAL A 13 -2.34 10.60 4.69
CA VAL A 13 -2.59 9.25 5.22
C VAL A 13 -1.29 8.55 5.59
N PHE A 14 -0.31 8.52 4.69
CA PHE A 14 0.97 7.86 4.96
C PHE A 14 1.76 8.50 6.10
N ARG A 15 1.63 9.81 6.30
CA ARG A 15 2.26 10.47 7.46
C ARG A 15 1.69 9.99 8.81
N VAL A 16 0.41 9.64 8.87
CA VAL A 16 -0.18 9.05 10.08
C VAL A 16 0.50 7.73 10.42
N PHE A 17 0.81 6.89 9.45
CA PHE A 17 1.51 5.63 9.67
C PHE A 17 2.95 5.78 10.19
N LEU A 18 3.56 6.95 10.01
CA LEU A 18 4.90 7.25 10.53
C LEU A 18 4.92 7.66 12.02
N ASP A 19 3.76 7.90 12.60
CA ASP A 19 3.65 8.26 14.01
C ASP A 19 3.40 7.03 14.88
N PRO A 20 4.39 6.55 15.65
CA PRO A 20 4.21 5.40 16.55
C PRO A 20 3.09 5.59 17.58
N ALA A 21 2.80 6.84 17.97
CA ALA A 21 1.75 7.15 18.93
C ALA A 21 0.33 7.06 18.33
N ALA A 22 0.21 7.01 17.01
CA ALA A 22 -1.08 6.86 16.33
C ALA A 22 -1.62 5.43 16.36
N TYR A 23 -0.80 4.44 16.70
CA TYR A 23 -1.20 3.03 16.71
C TYR A 23 -1.98 2.63 17.96
N PRO A 24 -2.98 1.72 17.85
CA PRO A 24 -3.39 1.03 16.61
C PRO A 24 -4.15 1.94 15.63
N ILE A 25 -3.94 1.73 14.33
CA ILE A 25 -4.57 2.50 13.26
C ILE A 25 -5.63 1.65 12.57
N VAL A 26 -6.83 2.20 12.42
CA VAL A 26 -7.87 1.67 11.54
C VAL A 26 -8.07 2.66 10.40
N PHE A 27 -7.96 2.20 9.17
CA PHE A 27 -8.25 3.03 8.01
C PHE A 27 -9.35 2.42 7.16
N HIS A 28 -10.22 3.26 6.63
CA HIS A 28 -11.37 2.84 5.85
C HIS A 28 -11.79 3.93 4.86
N CYS A 29 -12.61 3.56 3.91
CA CYS A 29 -13.41 4.47 3.10
C CYS A 29 -14.87 4.05 3.21
N ILE A 30 -15.72 4.35 2.21
CA ILE A 30 -17.13 3.98 2.26
C ILE A 30 -17.32 2.47 2.07
N ALA A 31 -16.73 1.88 1.01
CA ALA A 31 -16.88 0.47 0.66
C ALA A 31 -15.68 -0.40 1.07
N GLY A 32 -14.59 0.20 1.55
CA GLY A 32 -13.36 -0.53 1.87
C GLY A 32 -12.63 -1.10 0.66
N GLN A 33 -12.97 -0.66 -0.55
CA GLN A 33 -12.50 -1.24 -1.80
C GLN A 33 -11.43 -0.38 -2.50
N ASP A 34 -11.80 0.83 -2.92
CA ASP A 34 -10.95 1.62 -3.82
C ASP A 34 -9.86 2.39 -3.08
N ARG A 35 -10.24 3.37 -2.29
CA ARG A 35 -9.30 4.21 -1.52
C ARG A 35 -8.57 3.40 -0.45
N THR A 36 -9.29 2.54 0.26
CA THR A 36 -8.72 1.63 1.26
C THR A 36 -7.80 0.61 0.60
N GLY A 37 -8.24 0.01 -0.51
CA GLY A 37 -7.43 -0.94 -1.28
C GLY A 37 -6.16 -0.31 -1.83
N ALA A 38 -6.22 0.94 -2.31
CA ALA A 38 -5.04 1.66 -2.79
C ALA A 38 -4.02 1.91 -1.68
N VAL A 39 -4.45 2.32 -0.49
CA VAL A 39 -3.57 2.49 0.67
C VAL A 39 -2.96 1.16 1.08
N ALA A 40 -3.76 0.10 1.19
CA ALA A 40 -3.28 -1.25 1.54
C ALA A 40 -2.26 -1.77 0.53
N PHE A 41 -2.51 -1.58 -0.76
CA PHE A 41 -1.62 -2.01 -1.84
C PHE A 41 -0.26 -1.29 -1.77
N ILE A 42 -0.26 0.03 -1.62
CA ILE A 42 0.97 0.83 -1.52
C ILE A 42 1.74 0.47 -0.25
N LEU A 43 1.07 0.37 0.90
CA LEU A 43 1.71 -0.06 2.15
C LEU A 43 2.31 -1.45 2.01
N GLY A 44 1.56 -2.41 1.48
CA GLY A 44 2.05 -3.77 1.28
C GLY A 44 3.28 -3.82 0.39
N ALA A 45 3.29 -3.06 -0.71
CA ALA A 45 4.45 -2.97 -1.60
C ALA A 45 5.67 -2.35 -0.89
N LEU A 46 5.50 -1.30 -0.11
CA LEU A 46 6.58 -0.69 0.69
C LEU A 46 7.15 -1.65 1.74
N LEU A 47 6.31 -2.52 2.27
CA LEU A 47 6.70 -3.54 3.26
C LEU A 47 7.29 -4.81 2.64
N GLY A 48 7.37 -4.88 1.32
CA GLY A 48 7.97 -6.02 0.62
C GLY A 48 7.05 -7.22 0.45
N VAL A 49 5.73 -7.03 0.55
CA VAL A 49 4.77 -8.09 0.24
C VAL A 49 4.91 -8.48 -1.23
N GLU A 50 4.95 -9.78 -1.51
CA GLU A 50 5.07 -10.29 -2.87
C GLU A 50 3.96 -9.76 -3.77
N GLU A 51 4.29 -9.43 -5.01
CA GLU A 51 3.36 -8.83 -5.97
C GLU A 51 2.10 -9.67 -6.15
N GLU A 52 2.25 -11.00 -6.25
CA GLU A 52 1.12 -11.93 -6.38
C GLU A 52 0.16 -11.85 -5.17
N GLN A 53 0.68 -11.66 -3.96
CA GLN A 53 -0.13 -11.51 -2.76
C GLN A 53 -0.87 -10.17 -2.72
N LEU A 54 -0.25 -9.11 -3.21
CA LEU A 54 -0.90 -7.79 -3.34
C LEU A 54 -2.09 -7.86 -4.30
N TRP A 55 -1.92 -8.58 -5.41
CA TRP A 55 -3.00 -8.82 -6.38
C TRP A 55 -4.13 -9.63 -5.78
N LEU A 56 -3.80 -10.71 -5.09
CA LEU A 56 -4.78 -11.59 -4.45
C LEU A 56 -5.62 -10.85 -3.41
N ASP A 57 -4.98 -10.05 -2.56
CA ASP A 57 -5.67 -9.23 -1.55
C ASP A 57 -6.68 -8.27 -2.20
N TRP A 58 -6.28 -7.64 -3.30
CA TRP A 58 -7.17 -6.78 -4.07
C TRP A 58 -8.36 -7.55 -4.65
N GLU A 59 -8.11 -8.72 -5.24
CA GLU A 59 -9.15 -9.54 -5.88
C GLU A 59 -10.17 -10.11 -4.89
N VAL A 60 -9.77 -10.44 -3.68
CA VAL A 60 -10.65 -10.95 -2.62
C VAL A 60 -11.81 -10.01 -2.32
N THR A 61 -11.62 -8.71 -2.50
CA THR A 61 -12.67 -7.71 -2.33
C THR A 61 -13.89 -7.97 -3.23
N ALA A 62 -13.68 -8.52 -4.43
CA ALA A 62 -14.74 -8.84 -5.38
C ALA A 62 -15.72 -9.93 -4.87
N PHE A 63 -15.28 -10.79 -3.96
CA PHE A 63 -16.14 -11.84 -3.39
C PHE A 63 -17.18 -11.30 -2.41
N HIS A 64 -16.93 -10.14 -1.82
CA HIS A 64 -17.80 -9.55 -0.80
C HIS A 64 -18.77 -8.50 -1.35
N ASN A 65 -18.50 -7.98 -2.53
CA ASN A 65 -19.29 -6.92 -3.14
C ASN A 65 -19.57 -7.21 -4.61
N ARG A 66 -20.78 -7.65 -4.95
CA ARG A 66 -21.16 -7.99 -6.32
C ARG A 66 -21.06 -6.81 -7.28
N ASP A 67 -21.38 -5.61 -6.81
CA ASP A 67 -21.28 -4.39 -7.63
C ASP A 67 -19.82 -4.00 -7.84
N ALA A 68 -18.98 -4.29 -6.87
CA ALA A 68 -17.55 -4.09 -6.95
C ALA A 68 -16.89 -5.00 -7.99
N ALA A 69 -17.32 -6.24 -8.11
CA ALA A 69 -16.78 -7.20 -9.07
C ALA A 69 -16.83 -6.69 -10.52
N PHE A 70 -17.87 -5.94 -10.87
CA PHE A 70 -18.03 -5.37 -12.19
C PHE A 70 -17.00 -4.28 -12.53
N ASN A 71 -16.59 -3.50 -11.53
CA ASN A 71 -15.64 -2.39 -11.70
C ASN A 71 -14.23 -2.71 -11.19
N HIS A 72 -14.05 -3.85 -10.57
CA HIS A 72 -12.81 -4.23 -9.90
C HIS A 72 -11.57 -4.13 -10.80
N GLY A 73 -11.64 -4.73 -12.00
CA GLY A 73 -10.55 -4.68 -12.95
C GLY A 73 -10.20 -3.27 -13.45
N ARG A 74 -11.19 -2.40 -13.61
CA ARG A 74 -10.96 -1.03 -14.08
C ARG A 74 -10.24 -0.16 -13.05
N LEU A 75 -10.59 -0.29 -11.79
CA LEU A 75 -10.00 0.51 -10.73
C LEU A 75 -8.59 0.04 -10.42
N PHE A 76 -8.39 -1.25 -10.41
CA PHE A 76 -7.08 -1.84 -10.26
C PHE A 76 -6.15 -1.49 -11.44
N ASP A 77 -6.63 -1.59 -12.66
CA ASP A 77 -5.89 -1.20 -13.85
C ASP A 77 -5.46 0.28 -13.80
N LYS A 78 -6.32 1.17 -13.30
CA LYS A 78 -5.97 2.59 -13.07
C LYS A 78 -4.89 2.76 -12.00
N LEU A 79 -4.95 1.99 -10.94
CA LEU A 79 -3.93 2.04 -9.88
C LEU A 79 -2.57 1.61 -10.42
N VAL A 80 -2.52 0.45 -11.08
CA VAL A 80 -1.29 -0.10 -11.64
C VAL A 80 -0.70 0.81 -12.72
N ARG A 81 -1.51 1.30 -13.65
CA ARG A 81 -1.05 2.27 -14.65
C ARG A 81 -0.58 3.58 -14.01
N GLY A 82 -1.16 3.96 -12.89
CA GLY A 82 -0.69 5.08 -12.09
C GLY A 82 0.75 4.84 -11.58
N VAL A 83 1.00 3.64 -11.07
CA VAL A 83 2.31 3.25 -10.55
C VAL A 83 3.33 3.01 -11.68
N ASP A 84 2.91 2.48 -12.82
CA ASP A 84 3.78 2.22 -13.98
C ASP A 84 4.43 3.49 -14.58
N ARG A 85 3.94 4.66 -14.23
CA ARG A 85 4.55 5.94 -14.63
C ARG A 85 5.83 6.27 -13.88
N TRP A 86 6.07 5.58 -12.76
CA TRP A 86 7.21 5.85 -11.91
C TRP A 86 8.40 4.95 -12.29
N PRO A 87 9.63 5.45 -12.12
CA PRO A 87 10.82 4.67 -12.50
C PRO A 87 10.99 3.45 -11.59
N GLY A 88 11.49 2.38 -12.14
CA GLY A 88 11.79 1.13 -11.44
C GLY A 88 11.53 -0.09 -12.32
N ASP A 89 12.30 -1.14 -12.11
CA ASP A 89 12.18 -2.41 -12.83
C ASP A 89 11.12 -3.30 -12.20
N THR A 90 10.88 -3.14 -10.91
CA THR A 90 9.88 -3.90 -10.14
C THR A 90 8.73 -3.01 -9.70
N LEU A 91 7.59 -3.64 -9.36
CA LEU A 91 6.46 -2.93 -8.75
C LEU A 91 6.88 -2.20 -7.46
N HIS A 92 7.68 -2.86 -6.63
CA HIS A 92 8.15 -2.30 -5.36
C HIS A 92 8.98 -1.02 -5.57
N GLU A 93 9.90 -1.04 -6.52
CA GLU A 93 10.71 0.12 -6.87
C GLU A 93 9.87 1.28 -7.39
N ARG A 94 8.87 0.99 -8.23
CA ARG A 94 7.95 2.01 -8.76
C ARG A 94 7.08 2.62 -7.66
N VAL A 95 6.57 1.80 -6.75
CA VAL A 95 5.79 2.29 -5.60
C VAL A 95 6.66 3.14 -4.67
N GLU A 96 7.88 2.71 -4.40
CA GLU A 96 8.84 3.49 -3.60
C GLU A 96 9.12 4.85 -4.26
N ALA A 97 9.39 4.87 -5.56
CA ALA A 97 9.60 6.11 -6.31
C ALA A 97 8.38 7.04 -6.25
N TYR A 98 7.18 6.50 -6.33
CA TYR A 98 5.95 7.28 -6.17
C TYR A 98 5.85 7.91 -4.78
N VAL A 99 6.13 7.15 -3.73
CA VAL A 99 6.05 7.65 -2.34
C VAL A 99 7.12 8.71 -2.07
N LEU A 100 8.32 8.54 -2.62
CA LEU A 100 9.37 9.58 -2.54
C LEU A 100 8.94 10.87 -3.23
N ASP A 101 8.25 10.78 -4.37
CA ASP A 101 7.72 11.95 -5.08
C ASP A 101 6.56 12.63 -4.33
N LEU A 102 5.88 11.93 -3.44
CA LEU A 102 4.91 12.52 -2.52
C LEU A 102 5.55 13.39 -1.41
N GLY A 103 6.88 13.41 -1.33
CA GLY A 103 7.64 14.18 -0.36
C GLY A 103 8.14 13.39 0.84
N PHE A 104 8.08 12.07 0.78
CA PHE A 104 8.70 11.20 1.79
C PHE A 104 10.19 11.01 1.49
N THR A 105 10.95 10.69 2.52
CA THR A 105 12.37 10.40 2.41
C THR A 105 12.64 8.89 2.49
N PRO A 106 13.81 8.40 2.05
CA PRO A 106 14.19 7.01 2.28
C PRO A 106 14.19 6.62 3.76
N GLU A 107 14.51 7.57 4.64
CA GLU A 107 14.47 7.39 6.10
C GLU A 107 13.03 7.22 6.60
N ASP A 108 12.07 7.93 6.02
CA ASP A 108 10.64 7.75 6.33
C ASP A 108 10.18 6.34 5.96
N ILE A 109 10.58 5.84 4.80
CA ILE A 109 10.24 4.48 4.34
C ILE A 109 10.89 3.44 5.27
N ALA A 110 12.14 3.63 5.65
CA ALA A 110 12.82 2.76 6.60
C ALA A 110 12.11 2.76 7.97
N LYS A 111 11.71 3.93 8.46
CA LYS A 111 10.95 4.06 9.69
C LYS A 111 9.61 3.34 9.63
N LEU A 112 8.89 3.45 8.50
CA LEU A 112 7.63 2.74 8.28
C LEU A 112 7.82 1.23 8.37
N ARG A 113 8.87 0.71 7.76
CA ARG A 113 9.24 -0.71 7.84
C ARG A 113 9.55 -1.14 9.26
N ASP A 114 10.31 -0.34 9.99
CA ASP A 114 10.64 -0.63 11.41
C ASP A 114 9.39 -0.67 12.30
N ILE A 115 8.40 0.18 12.04
CA ILE A 115 7.16 0.22 12.82
C ILE A 115 6.26 -0.99 12.50
N LEU A 116 6.13 -1.35 11.22
CA LEU A 116 5.12 -2.30 10.75
C LEU A 116 5.64 -3.74 10.53
N LEU A 117 6.94 -3.93 10.43
CA LEU A 117 7.54 -5.26 10.26
C LEU A 117 8.09 -5.78 11.58
N GLU A 118 7.80 -7.04 11.87
CA GLU A 118 8.45 -7.75 12.96
C GLU A 118 9.86 -8.16 12.55
N PRO A 119 10.81 -8.20 13.50
CA PRO A 119 12.13 -8.77 13.24
C PRO A 119 12.02 -10.22 12.73
N ALA A 120 12.86 -10.59 11.78
CA ALA A 120 12.92 -11.98 11.33
C ALA A 120 13.15 -12.91 12.53
N PRO A 121 12.42 -14.06 12.61
CA PRO A 121 12.62 -15.01 13.71
C PRO A 121 14.08 -15.48 13.71
N SER A 122 14.69 -15.50 14.90
CA SER A 122 16.06 -15.98 15.02
C SER A 122 16.14 -17.47 14.65
N PRO A 123 17.27 -17.97 14.09
CA PRO A 123 17.42 -19.36 13.64
C PRO A 123 17.18 -20.41 14.73
N THR A 124 17.23 -20.03 16.01
CA THR A 124 17.00 -20.87 17.18
C THR A 124 15.53 -21.05 17.56
N GLN A 125 14.60 -20.32 16.93
CA GLN A 125 13.15 -20.42 17.16
C GLN A 125 12.45 -21.27 16.08
N LYS A 126 13.05 -22.39 15.68
CA LYS A 126 12.28 -23.42 14.98
C LYS A 126 11.30 -24.02 15.99
N GLN A 127 10.01 -23.73 15.77
CA GLN A 127 8.95 -24.45 16.46
C GLN A 127 9.10 -25.96 16.19
N PRO A 128 8.86 -26.78 17.20
CA PRO A 128 8.89 -28.25 17.03
C PRO A 128 7.83 -28.72 16.04
#